data_782de035c784f96171de0fcd531f8a57
#
_entry.id   782de035c784f96171de0fcd531f8a57
#
_cell.length_a   1.000
_cell.length_b   1.000
_cell.length_c   1.000
_cell.angle_alpha   90.00
_cell.angle_beta   90.00
_cell.angle_gamma   90.00
#
_symmetry.space_group_name_H-M   'P 1'
#
loop_
_entity.id
_entity.type
_entity.pdbx_description
1 polymer ?
#
loop_
_entity_poly.entity_id
_entity_poly.type
_entity_poly.pdbx_seq_one_letter_code
_entity_poly.pdbx_strand_id
1 'polypeptide(L)'
;MTRKAPVADSPSEIDIVEVLKRIPHRYPFLLVDRAEDYHPHKSIVGIKCVTVNEPYFVGHFPDYPVMPGVLIVEALAQTGAVLLSKSLDVDVAGKTIFFVSLDNCRFRNPVRPGDVLRLNVEVLKARGDLFKFRGQAVVGEKVAAEAEFAAMVVETQ
;
A
#
# COMPACT_ATOMS: atom_id res chain seq x y z
N MET A 1 -19.92 2.56 -33.15
CA MET A 1 -18.54 3.01 -32.91
C MET A 1 -18.23 2.86 -31.43
N THR A 2 -17.62 1.78 -31.06
CA THR A 2 -17.10 1.58 -29.69
C THR A 2 -15.82 2.40 -29.55
N ARG A 3 -15.88 3.50 -28.79
CA ARG A 3 -14.67 4.19 -28.36
C ARG A 3 -13.92 3.27 -27.42
N LYS A 4 -12.85 2.67 -27.90
CA LYS A 4 -11.86 2.04 -27.05
C LYS A 4 -11.26 3.15 -26.18
N ALA A 5 -11.49 3.08 -24.87
CA ALA A 5 -10.81 3.98 -23.95
C ALA A 5 -9.30 3.87 -24.19
N PRO A 6 -8.55 4.96 -24.19
CA PRO A 6 -7.12 4.89 -24.33
C PRO A 6 -6.58 4.18 -23.09
N VAL A 7 -6.12 2.95 -23.26
CA VAL A 7 -5.28 2.28 -22.29
C VAL A 7 -3.92 2.96 -22.41
N ALA A 8 -3.67 3.95 -21.58
CA ALA A 8 -2.34 4.45 -21.36
C ALA A 8 -1.65 3.45 -20.43
N ASP A 9 -1.20 2.34 -20.96
CA ASP A 9 -0.29 1.46 -20.27
C ASP A 9 1.08 2.15 -20.20
N SER A 10 1.22 3.07 -19.25
CA SER A 10 2.53 3.40 -18.73
C SER A 10 3.01 2.17 -17.97
N PRO A 11 4.17 1.57 -18.30
CA PRO A 11 4.67 0.38 -17.59
C PRO A 11 4.95 0.63 -16.11
N SER A 12 4.83 1.87 -15.65
CA SER A 12 4.98 2.29 -14.26
C SER A 12 3.66 2.37 -13.48
N GLU A 13 2.52 2.22 -14.14
CA GLU A 13 1.20 2.26 -13.50
C GLU A 13 0.66 0.87 -13.24
N ILE A 14 0.04 0.69 -12.07
CA ILE A 14 -0.55 -0.57 -11.61
C ILE A 14 -2.00 -0.28 -11.23
N ASP A 15 -2.94 -0.79 -12.00
CA ASP A 15 -4.37 -0.63 -11.74
C ASP A 15 -4.86 -1.60 -10.65
N ILE A 16 -6.12 -1.47 -10.26
CA ILE A 16 -6.72 -2.32 -9.22
C ILE A 16 -6.72 -3.81 -9.61
N VAL A 17 -6.85 -4.14 -10.89
CA VAL A 17 -6.85 -5.52 -11.35
C VAL A 17 -5.47 -6.16 -11.12
N GLU A 18 -4.41 -5.43 -11.40
CA GLU A 18 -3.04 -5.85 -11.11
C GLU A 18 -2.78 -5.92 -9.59
N VAL A 19 -3.23 -4.94 -8.81
CA VAL A 19 -3.12 -4.96 -7.33
C VAL A 19 -3.73 -6.24 -6.77
N LEU A 20 -4.92 -6.60 -7.21
CA LEU A 20 -5.62 -7.83 -6.78
C LEU A 20 -4.86 -9.11 -7.11
N LYS A 21 -4.02 -9.10 -8.14
CA LYS A 21 -3.14 -10.23 -8.50
C LYS A 21 -1.88 -10.28 -7.63
N ARG A 22 -1.46 -9.13 -7.09
CA ARG A 22 -0.18 -8.99 -6.39
C ARG A 22 -0.28 -9.18 -4.89
N ILE A 23 -1.43 -8.93 -4.28
CA ILE A 23 -1.66 -9.11 -2.84
C ILE A 23 -2.98 -9.85 -2.57
N PRO A 24 -3.03 -10.68 -1.50
CA PRO A 24 -4.21 -11.50 -1.19
C PRO A 24 -5.31 -10.73 -0.46
N HIS A 25 -5.03 -9.53 0.04
CA HIS A 25 -5.96 -8.70 0.78
C HIS A 25 -7.23 -8.42 -0.02
N ARG A 26 -8.39 -8.45 0.67
CA ARG A 26 -9.70 -8.19 0.06
C ARG A 26 -10.52 -7.31 1.01
N TYR A 27 -11.65 -6.82 0.52
CA TYR A 27 -12.59 -6.06 1.32
C TYR A 27 -12.89 -6.76 2.66
N PRO A 28 -12.88 -6.07 3.81
CA PRO A 28 -12.68 -4.62 3.97
C PRO A 28 -11.23 -4.21 4.24
N PHE A 29 -10.26 -5.09 4.04
CA PHE A 29 -8.87 -4.91 4.45
C PHE A 29 -7.89 -4.58 3.30
N LEU A 30 -8.38 -4.48 2.08
CA LEU A 30 -7.57 -3.99 0.95
C LEU A 30 -7.50 -2.46 1.01
N LEU A 31 -6.30 -1.91 1.18
CA LEU A 31 -6.06 -0.49 1.40
C LEU A 31 -5.24 0.18 0.30
N VAL A 32 -5.14 -0.43 -0.87
CA VAL A 32 -4.44 0.13 -2.03
C VAL A 32 -5.37 0.05 -3.24
N ASP A 33 -5.70 1.21 -3.82
CA ASP A 33 -6.61 1.28 -4.97
C ASP A 33 -5.86 1.15 -6.31
N ARG A 34 -4.68 1.72 -6.39
CA ARG A 34 -3.75 1.64 -7.53
C ARG A 34 -2.34 2.00 -7.09
N ALA A 35 -1.38 1.86 -7.96
CA ALA A 35 -0.03 2.33 -7.71
C ALA A 35 0.57 2.97 -8.98
N GLU A 36 1.57 3.80 -8.78
CA GLU A 36 2.29 4.51 -9.83
C GLU A 36 3.77 4.62 -9.47
N ASP A 37 4.57 5.19 -10.36
CA ASP A 37 6.02 5.37 -10.16
C ASP A 37 6.72 4.09 -9.72
N TYR A 38 6.34 2.97 -10.33
CA TYR A 38 6.92 1.67 -10.04
C TYR A 38 8.33 1.55 -10.64
N HIS A 39 9.30 1.33 -9.76
CA HIS A 39 10.68 1.02 -10.12
C HIS A 39 11.03 -0.36 -9.52
N PRO A 40 11.24 -1.39 -10.36
CA PRO A 40 11.50 -2.74 -9.88
C PRO A 40 12.61 -2.82 -8.84
N HIS A 41 12.36 -3.53 -7.74
CA HIS A 41 13.27 -3.73 -6.61
C HIS A 41 13.67 -2.45 -5.85
N LYS A 42 13.11 -1.30 -6.18
CA LYS A 42 13.50 0.00 -5.60
C LYS A 42 12.38 0.71 -4.87
N SER A 43 11.34 1.10 -5.59
CA SER A 43 10.29 1.98 -5.03
C SER A 43 8.98 1.91 -5.79
N ILE A 44 7.94 2.40 -5.13
CA ILE A 44 6.59 2.48 -5.67
C ILE A 44 5.81 3.56 -4.91
N VAL A 45 4.78 4.10 -5.52
CA VAL A 45 3.79 4.96 -4.86
C VAL A 45 2.42 4.31 -4.94
N GLY A 46 1.91 3.85 -3.80
CA GLY A 46 0.53 3.39 -3.67
C GLY A 46 -0.44 4.57 -3.53
N ILE A 47 -1.64 4.40 -4.02
CA ILE A 47 -2.72 5.38 -3.89
C ILE A 47 -3.88 4.73 -3.15
N LYS A 48 -4.29 5.37 -2.05
CA LYS A 48 -5.49 5.04 -1.29
C LYS A 48 -6.44 6.22 -1.34
N CYS A 49 -7.61 6.03 -1.94
CA CYS A 49 -8.70 7.01 -1.89
C CYS A 49 -9.52 6.78 -0.61
N VAL A 50 -9.40 7.68 0.34
CA VAL A 50 -10.07 7.55 1.64
C VAL A 50 -11.51 8.04 1.52
N THR A 51 -12.46 7.17 1.85
CA THR A 51 -13.89 7.49 1.75
C THR A 51 -14.64 7.13 3.03
N VAL A 52 -15.67 7.93 3.36
CA VAL A 52 -16.53 7.66 4.52
C VAL A 52 -17.25 6.31 4.44
N ASN A 53 -17.29 5.72 3.26
CA ASN A 53 -17.91 4.41 3.04
C ASN A 53 -17.07 3.22 3.54
N GLU A 54 -15.97 3.48 4.21
CA GLU A 54 -15.13 2.44 4.80
C GLU A 54 -15.63 2.07 6.20
N PRO A 55 -15.71 0.76 6.53
CA PRO A 55 -16.36 0.29 7.76
C PRO A 55 -15.79 0.87 9.05
N TYR A 56 -14.48 1.12 9.11
CA TYR A 56 -13.83 1.55 10.35
C TYR A 56 -14.22 2.98 10.80
N PHE A 57 -14.74 3.82 9.90
CA PHE A 57 -15.16 5.18 10.27
C PHE A 57 -16.40 5.19 11.16
N VAL A 58 -17.20 4.14 11.19
CA VAL A 58 -18.35 4.01 12.09
C VAL A 58 -17.93 4.10 13.56
N GLY A 59 -16.79 3.51 13.88
CA GLY A 59 -16.25 3.46 15.24
C GLY A 59 -15.07 4.37 15.53
N HIS A 60 -14.46 4.98 14.51
CA HIS A 60 -13.20 5.72 14.68
C HIS A 60 -13.21 7.11 14.00
N PHE A 61 -13.96 8.09 14.46
CA PHE A 61 -14.89 8.07 15.62
C PHE A 61 -16.26 8.54 15.14
N PRO A 62 -17.36 8.22 15.83
CA PRO A 62 -18.73 8.53 15.34
C PRO A 62 -18.93 9.99 14.89
N ASP A 63 -18.41 10.96 15.65
CA ASP A 63 -18.56 12.40 15.34
C ASP A 63 -17.28 13.03 14.77
N TYR A 64 -16.24 12.27 14.60
CA TYR A 64 -14.95 12.71 14.06
C TYR A 64 -14.26 11.60 13.28
N PRO A 65 -14.64 11.36 12.03
CA PRO A 65 -14.04 10.29 11.23
C PRO A 65 -12.58 10.61 10.92
N VAL A 66 -11.69 9.72 11.35
CA VAL A 66 -10.25 9.79 11.09
C VAL A 66 -9.74 8.39 10.81
N MET A 67 -8.92 8.24 9.77
CA MET A 67 -8.33 6.94 9.44
C MET A 67 -7.38 6.50 10.56
N PRO A 68 -7.58 5.30 11.13
CA PRO A 68 -6.67 4.79 12.16
C PRO A 68 -5.23 4.81 11.67
N GLY A 69 -4.32 5.36 12.48
CA GLY A 69 -2.90 5.44 12.13
C GLY A 69 -2.29 4.07 11.81
N VAL A 70 -2.68 3.04 12.56
CA VAL A 70 -2.22 1.66 12.32
C VAL A 70 -2.67 1.13 10.95
N LEU A 71 -3.79 1.59 10.42
CA LEU A 71 -4.24 1.23 9.07
C LEU A 71 -3.50 2.01 7.98
N ILE A 72 -3.01 3.21 8.27
CA ILE A 72 -2.12 3.93 7.36
C ILE A 72 -0.81 3.15 7.21
N VAL A 73 -0.26 2.64 8.30
CA VAL A 73 0.93 1.80 8.27
C VAL A 73 0.66 0.48 7.53
N GLU A 74 -0.50 -0.13 7.74
CA GLU A 74 -0.92 -1.31 6.97
C GLU A 74 -0.99 -1.01 5.47
N ALA A 75 -1.53 0.15 5.08
CA ALA A 75 -1.58 0.56 3.69
C ALA A 75 -0.17 0.73 3.07
N LEU A 76 0.77 1.29 3.82
CA LEU A 76 2.19 1.35 3.42
C LEU A 76 2.76 -0.04 3.19
N ALA A 77 2.44 -0.96 4.06
CA ALA A 77 2.88 -2.34 3.97
C ALA A 77 2.31 -3.09 2.78
N GLN A 78 1.03 -2.94 2.54
CA GLN A 78 0.39 -3.51 1.35
C GLN A 78 1.02 -2.95 0.07
N THR A 79 1.36 -1.67 0.06
CA THR A 79 2.09 -1.04 -1.06
C THR A 79 3.47 -1.68 -1.24
N GLY A 80 4.21 -1.92 -0.17
CA GLY A 80 5.47 -2.65 -0.19
C GLY A 80 5.32 -4.09 -0.70
N ALA A 81 4.23 -4.75 -0.33
CA ALA A 81 3.92 -6.10 -0.81
C ALA A 81 3.62 -6.11 -2.32
N VAL A 82 2.94 -5.10 -2.84
CA VAL A 82 2.74 -4.94 -4.30
C VAL A 82 4.08 -4.77 -5.00
N LEU A 83 4.96 -3.93 -4.46
CA LEU A 83 6.32 -3.73 -4.98
C LEU A 83 7.09 -5.04 -5.06
N LEU A 84 7.13 -5.81 -3.99
CA LEU A 84 7.84 -7.09 -3.94
C LEU A 84 7.23 -8.12 -4.89
N SER A 85 5.93 -8.32 -4.82
CA SER A 85 5.23 -9.30 -5.65
C SER A 85 5.47 -9.04 -7.14
N LYS A 86 5.38 -7.81 -7.56
CA LYS A 86 5.63 -7.44 -8.96
C LYS A 86 7.12 -7.57 -9.33
N SER A 87 8.02 -7.14 -8.46
CA SER A 87 9.47 -7.19 -8.73
C SER A 87 10.00 -8.61 -8.79
N LEU A 88 9.46 -9.51 -7.96
CA LEU A 88 9.85 -10.93 -7.92
C LEU A 88 9.02 -11.79 -8.87
N ASP A 89 8.02 -11.19 -9.53
CA ASP A 89 7.05 -11.89 -10.39
C ASP A 89 6.43 -13.11 -9.69
N VAL A 90 6.03 -12.93 -8.44
CA VAL A 90 5.31 -13.93 -7.64
C VAL A 90 3.83 -13.64 -7.64
N ASP A 91 3.05 -14.68 -7.86
CA ASP A 91 1.61 -14.68 -7.75
C ASP A 91 1.19 -14.83 -6.27
N VAL A 92 0.00 -14.35 -5.91
CA VAL A 92 -0.59 -14.57 -4.58
C VAL A 92 -0.85 -16.03 -4.26
N ALA A 93 -0.87 -16.89 -5.28
CA ALA A 93 -1.00 -18.33 -5.11
C ALA A 93 0.35 -18.95 -4.73
N GLY A 94 0.52 -19.37 -3.48
CA GLY A 94 1.66 -20.13 -3.01
C GLY A 94 2.74 -19.36 -2.25
N LYS A 95 2.67 -18.02 -2.21
CA LYS A 95 3.56 -17.21 -1.37
C LYS A 95 2.79 -16.16 -0.59
N THR A 96 3.22 -15.95 0.66
CA THR A 96 2.64 -14.94 1.54
C THR A 96 3.75 -14.02 2.05
N ILE A 97 3.41 -12.75 2.19
CA ILE A 97 4.32 -11.75 2.72
C ILE A 97 3.87 -11.40 4.13
N PHE A 98 4.70 -11.72 5.11
CA PHE A 98 4.44 -11.42 6.52
C PHE A 98 5.28 -10.26 7.02
N PHE A 99 4.66 -9.41 7.81
CA PHE A 99 5.38 -8.43 8.60
C PHE A 99 6.24 -9.12 9.66
N VAL A 100 7.46 -8.64 9.82
CA VAL A 100 8.43 -9.12 10.79
C VAL A 100 8.70 -8.08 11.86
N SER A 101 8.80 -6.82 11.47
CA SER A 101 9.07 -5.71 12.38
C SER A 101 8.51 -4.39 11.88
N LEU A 102 8.31 -3.48 12.82
CA LEU A 102 7.89 -2.11 12.59
C LEU A 102 8.74 -1.20 13.48
N ASP A 103 9.49 -0.28 12.86
CA ASP A 103 10.42 0.61 13.53
C ASP A 103 10.17 2.05 13.13
N ASN A 104 10.59 2.99 14.00
CA ASN A 104 10.57 4.42 13.71
C ASN A 104 9.21 4.92 13.17
N CYS A 105 8.14 4.41 13.74
CA CYS A 105 6.79 4.77 13.35
C CYS A 105 6.38 6.09 13.98
N ARG A 106 5.91 7.04 13.16
CA ARG A 106 5.44 8.36 13.59
C ARG A 106 4.13 8.69 12.89
N PHE A 107 3.18 9.21 13.65
CA PHE A 107 1.90 9.75 13.18
C PHE A 107 1.93 11.27 13.33
N ARG A 108 1.80 12.00 12.23
CA ARG A 108 2.05 13.44 12.21
C ARG A 108 0.81 14.28 11.93
N ASN A 109 -0.05 13.83 11.02
CA ASN A 109 -1.26 14.55 10.63
C ASN A 109 -2.41 13.57 10.42
N PRO A 110 -3.65 13.95 10.79
CA PRO A 110 -4.82 13.09 10.59
C PRO A 110 -5.16 12.95 9.11
N VAL A 111 -5.67 11.77 8.75
CA VAL A 111 -6.23 11.46 7.43
C VAL A 111 -7.73 11.29 7.58
N ARG A 112 -8.49 11.97 6.73
CA ARG A 112 -9.96 12.03 6.82
C ARG A 112 -10.63 11.60 5.52
N PRO A 113 -11.90 11.19 5.57
CA PRO A 113 -12.67 10.94 4.36
C PRO A 113 -12.58 12.11 3.38
N GLY A 114 -12.34 11.82 2.11
CA GLY A 114 -12.10 12.79 1.05
C GLY A 114 -10.63 13.01 0.72
N ASP A 115 -9.71 12.56 1.57
CA ASP A 115 -8.28 12.64 1.30
C ASP A 115 -7.83 11.58 0.30
N VAL A 116 -6.85 11.92 -0.53
CA VAL A 116 -6.10 10.98 -1.36
C VAL A 116 -4.76 10.76 -0.68
N LEU A 117 -4.53 9.55 -0.22
CA LEU A 117 -3.33 9.16 0.50
C LEU A 117 -2.30 8.59 -0.46
N ARG A 118 -1.15 9.25 -0.58
CA ARG A 118 -0.01 8.77 -1.36
C ARG A 118 0.92 7.98 -0.44
N LEU A 119 1.19 6.76 -0.81
CA LEU A 119 1.94 5.78 -0.04
C LEU A 119 3.31 5.56 -0.70
N ASN A 120 4.26 6.42 -0.36
CA ASN A 120 5.62 6.33 -0.90
C ASN A 120 6.39 5.23 -0.16
N VAL A 121 6.82 4.22 -0.88
CA VAL A 121 7.55 3.08 -0.30
C VAL A 121 8.84 2.84 -1.09
N GLU A 122 9.94 2.70 -0.39
CA GLU A 122 11.24 2.35 -0.95
C GLU A 122 11.88 1.17 -0.22
N VAL A 123 12.62 0.37 -0.94
CA VAL A 123 13.42 -0.73 -0.38
C VAL A 123 14.72 -0.15 0.19
N LEU A 124 14.95 -0.35 1.48
CA LEU A 124 16.19 0.03 2.14
C LEU A 124 17.24 -1.07 2.06
N LYS A 125 16.79 -2.32 2.20
CA LYS A 125 17.68 -3.48 2.23
C LYS A 125 16.91 -4.73 1.82
N ALA A 126 17.58 -5.59 1.07
CA ALA A 126 17.11 -6.92 0.72
C ALA A 126 18.20 -7.93 1.04
N ARG A 127 17.85 -8.99 1.79
CA ARG A 127 18.77 -10.06 2.16
C ARG A 127 18.00 -11.39 2.21
N GLY A 128 18.21 -12.23 1.21
CA GLY A 128 17.44 -13.47 1.05
C GLY A 128 15.96 -13.14 0.88
N ASP A 129 15.11 -13.74 1.71
CA ASP A 129 13.67 -13.54 1.71
C ASP A 129 13.22 -12.39 2.63
N LEU A 130 14.16 -11.70 3.26
CA LEU A 130 13.91 -10.58 4.16
C LEU A 130 14.13 -9.25 3.45
N PHE A 131 13.12 -8.38 3.51
CA PHE A 131 13.12 -7.06 2.88
C PHE A 131 12.79 -5.99 3.91
N LYS A 132 13.59 -4.93 3.94
CA LYS A 132 13.35 -3.76 4.77
C LYS A 132 12.98 -2.56 3.92
N PHE A 133 11.92 -1.87 4.35
CA PHE A 133 11.33 -0.74 3.63
C PHE A 133 11.31 0.52 4.51
N ARG A 134 11.28 1.65 3.84
CA ARG A 134 10.81 2.91 4.41
C ARG A 134 9.55 3.33 3.69
N GLY A 135 8.53 3.70 4.47
CA GLY A 135 7.26 4.19 3.96
C GLY A 135 6.94 5.57 4.52
N GLN A 136 6.37 6.42 3.67
CA GLN A 136 5.85 7.73 4.04
C GLN A 136 4.49 7.94 3.38
N ALA A 137 3.46 8.13 4.20
CA ALA A 137 2.11 8.42 3.73
C ALA A 137 1.87 9.93 3.74
N VAL A 138 1.42 10.45 2.61
CA VAL A 138 1.31 11.90 2.38
C VAL A 138 -0.07 12.26 1.83
N VAL A 139 -0.68 13.31 2.37
CA VAL A 139 -1.89 13.93 1.84
C VAL A 139 -1.53 15.35 1.39
N GLY A 140 -1.58 15.61 0.07
CA GLY A 140 -1.08 16.85 -0.49
C GLY A 140 0.41 17.02 -0.15
N GLU A 141 0.76 18.09 0.60
CA GLU A 141 2.12 18.36 1.05
C GLU A 141 2.40 17.92 2.50
N LYS A 142 1.38 17.36 3.19
CA LYS A 142 1.49 17.00 4.61
C LYS A 142 1.80 15.52 4.76
N VAL A 143 2.84 15.22 5.52
CA VAL A 143 3.13 13.85 5.95
C VAL A 143 2.11 13.45 7.01
N ALA A 144 1.34 12.40 6.72
CA ALA A 144 0.38 11.82 7.66
C ALA A 144 1.06 10.85 8.62
N ALA A 145 1.86 9.94 8.08
CA ALA A 145 2.59 8.95 8.86
C ALA A 145 3.87 8.53 8.14
N GLU A 146 4.81 8.01 8.89
CA GLU A 146 6.03 7.39 8.37
C GLU A 146 6.42 6.20 9.22
N ALA A 147 7.05 5.21 8.61
CA ALA A 147 7.53 4.02 9.30
C ALA A 147 8.62 3.33 8.50
N GLU A 148 9.46 2.58 9.21
CA GLU A 148 10.29 1.54 8.64
C GLU A 148 9.68 0.19 8.99
N PHE A 149 9.63 -0.72 8.04
CA PHE A 149 9.06 -2.05 8.28
C PHE A 149 9.83 -3.11 7.52
N ALA A 150 9.87 -4.30 8.09
CA ALA A 150 10.47 -5.45 7.46
C ALA A 150 9.38 -6.48 7.13
N ALA A 151 9.53 -7.12 6.00
CA ALA A 151 8.66 -8.18 5.53
C ALA A 151 9.47 -9.39 5.09
N MET A 152 8.91 -10.56 5.28
CA MET A 152 9.48 -11.84 4.85
C MET A 152 8.55 -12.50 3.86
N VAL A 153 9.11 -12.97 2.75
CA VAL A 153 8.39 -13.79 1.77
C VAL A 153 8.50 -15.24 2.20
N VAL A 154 7.37 -15.89 2.44
CA VAL A 154 7.32 -17.31 2.82
C VAL A 154 6.45 -18.10 1.87
N GLU A 155 6.79 -19.36 1.66
CA GLU A 155 5.94 -20.28 0.91
C GLU A 155 4.77 -20.72 1.79
N THR A 156 3.56 -20.56 1.28
CA THR A 156 2.36 -21.11 1.92
C THR A 156 2.18 -22.55 1.49
N GLN A 157 2.14 -23.46 2.46
CA GLN A 157 1.83 -24.87 2.22
C GLN A 157 0.34 -25.06 1.89
#